data_1eed05083f559839e23e49949d92b4c2
#
_entry.id   1eed05083f559839e23e49949d92b4c2
#
_cell.length_a   1.000
_cell.length_b   1.000
_cell.length_c   1.000
_cell.angle_alpha   90.00
_cell.angle_beta   90.00
_cell.angle_gamma   90.00
#
_symmetry.space_group_name_H-M   'P 1'
#
loop_
_entity.id
_entity.type
_entity.pdbx_description
1 polymer ?
#
loop_
_entity_poly.entity_id
_entity_poly.type
_entity_poly.pdbx_seq_one_letter_code
_entity_poly.pdbx_strand_id
1 'polypeptide(L)'
;MTETRLPRLLFVEDDPVIRKATADYLARNGFDVATAEDGDAGLALWREADPVLALLDVMLPGLDGVSLCRAIRAESQIPVVLMSARSDPIDVVMGLEAGADDYVTKPFEPAVLAARLRAALRRAAPPEGDRPAVEQIGPLTVDREGYEVTRDGELVALTPTEYRLLVEFADNVGMALDRATLLERVWGYGWAGDTRLVDVHVQRLRAKIEVDPASPELVQTVRGVGYKLVRPSEDP
;
A
#
# COMPACT_ATOMS: atom_id res chain seq x y z
N MET A 1 27.70 0.78 17.41
CA MET A 1 27.09 1.64 16.37
C MET A 1 26.50 0.68 15.36
N THR A 2 25.19 0.50 15.38
CA THR A 2 24.48 -0.36 14.39
C THR A 2 24.51 0.40 13.07
N GLU A 3 25.24 -0.11 12.06
CA GLU A 3 25.12 0.41 10.70
C GLU A 3 23.66 0.32 10.29
N THR A 4 23.00 1.45 10.13
CA THR A 4 21.62 1.49 9.62
C THR A 4 21.68 1.04 8.16
N ARG A 5 21.36 -0.22 7.91
CA ARG A 5 21.30 -0.79 6.56
C ARG A 5 20.24 -0.02 5.77
N LEU A 6 20.60 0.47 4.58
CA LEU A 6 19.66 1.16 3.71
C LEU A 6 18.51 0.19 3.29
N PRO A 7 17.27 0.70 3.18
CA PRO A 7 16.15 -0.12 2.73
C PRO A 7 16.39 -0.61 1.30
N ARG A 8 16.32 -1.94 1.11
CA ARG A 8 16.49 -2.56 -0.20
C ARG A 8 15.22 -2.41 -1.02
N LEU A 9 15.39 -1.80 -2.20
CA LEU A 9 14.34 -1.55 -3.16
C LEU A 9 14.55 -2.44 -4.39
N LEU A 10 13.55 -3.25 -4.74
CA LEU A 10 13.47 -3.85 -6.07
C LEU A 10 12.92 -2.81 -7.06
N PHE A 11 13.65 -2.53 -8.12
CA PHE A 11 13.23 -1.63 -9.19
C PHE A 11 13.25 -2.34 -10.54
N VAL A 12 12.08 -2.48 -11.20
CA VAL A 12 11.93 -3.16 -12.49
C VAL A 12 11.43 -2.16 -13.53
N GLU A 13 12.22 -2.00 -14.58
CA GLU A 13 12.00 -1.02 -15.67
C GLU A 13 12.71 -1.53 -16.92
N ASP A 14 12.05 -1.59 -18.08
CA ASP A 14 12.62 -2.10 -19.31
C ASP A 14 13.56 -1.09 -20.01
N ASP A 15 13.22 0.21 -19.98
CA ASP A 15 14.07 1.26 -20.56
C ASP A 15 15.38 1.42 -19.77
N PRO A 16 16.55 1.13 -20.39
CA PRO A 16 17.83 1.18 -19.68
C PRO A 16 18.23 2.59 -19.24
N VAL A 17 17.75 3.63 -19.92
CA VAL A 17 18.06 5.04 -19.57
C VAL A 17 17.26 5.45 -18.35
N ILE A 18 15.96 5.16 -18.34
CA ILE A 18 15.08 5.43 -17.19
C ILE A 18 15.54 4.61 -16.00
N ARG A 19 15.79 3.30 -16.20
CA ARG A 19 16.26 2.39 -15.15
C ARG A 19 17.54 2.90 -14.49
N LYS A 20 18.56 3.23 -15.29
CA LYS A 20 19.82 3.74 -14.74
C LYS A 20 19.67 5.07 -14.03
N ALA A 21 19.03 6.05 -14.66
CA ALA A 21 18.91 7.40 -14.11
C ALA A 21 18.10 7.41 -12.79
N THR A 22 17.01 6.62 -12.75
CA THR A 22 16.15 6.52 -11.55
C THR A 22 16.86 5.75 -10.44
N ALA A 23 17.53 4.64 -10.74
CA ALA A 23 18.29 3.88 -9.75
C ALA A 23 19.44 4.72 -9.14
N ASP A 24 20.21 5.44 -9.97
CA ASP A 24 21.28 6.34 -9.51
C ASP A 24 20.73 7.47 -8.62
N TYR A 25 19.55 7.99 -8.92
CA TYR A 25 18.90 9.00 -8.09
C TYR A 25 18.45 8.41 -6.74
N LEU A 26 17.78 7.28 -6.75
CA LEU A 26 17.25 6.63 -5.54
C LEU A 26 18.38 6.16 -4.61
N ALA A 27 19.47 5.62 -5.17
CA ALA A 27 20.66 5.24 -4.41
C ALA A 27 21.27 6.43 -3.65
N ARG A 28 21.38 7.58 -4.32
CA ARG A 28 21.84 8.84 -3.67
C ARG A 28 20.87 9.38 -2.63
N ASN A 29 19.61 8.95 -2.67
CA ASN A 29 18.56 9.37 -1.77
C ASN A 29 18.21 8.33 -0.70
N GLY A 30 19.11 7.39 -0.40
CA GLY A 30 19.02 6.52 0.77
C GLY A 30 18.35 5.18 0.54
N PHE A 31 18.37 4.65 -0.68
CA PHE A 31 17.92 3.30 -1.01
C PHE A 31 19.08 2.40 -1.45
N ASP A 32 19.03 1.12 -1.08
CA ASP A 32 19.84 0.06 -1.69
C ASP A 32 19.05 -0.52 -2.87
N VAL A 33 19.40 -0.14 -4.11
CA VAL A 33 18.56 -0.41 -5.28
C VAL A 33 19.05 -1.63 -6.04
N ALA A 34 18.22 -2.68 -6.09
CA ALA A 34 18.38 -3.84 -6.96
C ALA A 34 17.51 -3.66 -8.22
N THR A 35 18.08 -3.78 -9.42
CA THR A 35 17.38 -3.51 -10.67
C THR A 35 17.22 -4.73 -11.55
N ALA A 36 16.07 -4.82 -12.25
CA ALA A 36 15.82 -5.81 -13.29
C ALA A 36 15.23 -5.13 -14.54
N GLU A 37 15.37 -5.77 -15.71
CA GLU A 37 14.95 -5.20 -16.99
C GLU A 37 13.63 -5.75 -17.54
N ASP A 38 13.12 -6.80 -16.93
CA ASP A 38 11.84 -7.41 -17.25
C ASP A 38 11.19 -8.04 -16.00
N GLY A 39 9.94 -8.49 -16.14
CA GLY A 39 9.21 -9.02 -15.01
C GLY A 39 9.71 -10.37 -14.51
N ASP A 40 10.22 -11.23 -15.39
CA ASP A 40 10.73 -12.55 -15.01
C ASP A 40 12.04 -12.43 -14.22
N ALA A 41 12.97 -11.57 -14.69
CA ALA A 41 14.17 -11.21 -13.95
C ALA A 41 13.83 -10.50 -12.63
N GLY A 42 12.82 -9.63 -12.63
CA GLY A 42 12.30 -8.95 -11.44
C GLY A 42 11.78 -9.94 -10.38
N LEU A 43 11.01 -10.94 -10.79
CA LEU A 43 10.50 -11.98 -9.89
C LEU A 43 11.62 -12.85 -9.30
N ALA A 44 12.60 -13.22 -10.12
CA ALA A 44 13.78 -13.97 -9.67
C ALA A 44 14.58 -13.14 -8.64
N LEU A 45 14.87 -11.89 -8.98
CA LEU A 45 15.64 -10.97 -8.13
C LEU A 45 14.90 -10.66 -6.82
N TRP A 46 13.56 -10.55 -6.84
CA TRP A 46 12.75 -10.36 -5.63
C TRP A 46 12.96 -11.50 -4.63
N ARG A 47 12.94 -12.74 -5.09
CA ARG A 47 13.14 -13.93 -4.24
C ARG A 47 14.56 -14.05 -3.70
N GLU A 48 15.56 -13.58 -4.45
CA GLU A 48 16.97 -13.64 -4.06
C GLU A 48 17.38 -12.49 -3.14
N ALA A 49 16.92 -11.27 -3.43
CA ALA A 49 17.42 -10.05 -2.79
C ALA A 49 16.67 -9.68 -1.50
N ASP A 50 15.50 -10.28 -1.24
CA ASP A 50 14.63 -9.98 -0.08
C ASP A 50 14.40 -8.47 0.11
N PRO A 51 13.82 -7.78 -0.89
CA PRO A 51 13.57 -6.34 -0.81
C PRO A 51 12.43 -6.03 0.17
N VAL A 52 12.50 -4.84 0.79
CA VAL A 52 11.44 -4.33 1.69
C VAL A 52 10.44 -3.42 0.98
N LEU A 53 10.63 -3.17 -0.31
CA LEU A 53 9.80 -2.32 -1.16
C LEU A 53 10.03 -2.70 -2.63
N ALA A 54 8.98 -2.66 -3.45
CA ALA A 54 9.08 -2.83 -4.90
C ALA A 54 8.55 -1.61 -5.66
N LEU A 55 9.27 -1.23 -6.72
CA LEU A 55 8.88 -0.23 -7.71
C LEU A 55 8.89 -0.90 -9.09
N LEU A 56 7.73 -1.01 -9.72
CA LEU A 56 7.54 -1.82 -10.91
C LEU A 56 6.93 -0.99 -12.05
N ASP A 57 7.53 -1.01 -13.23
CA ASP A 57 6.82 -0.53 -14.42
C ASP A 57 5.66 -1.49 -14.75
N VAL A 58 4.53 -0.94 -15.13
CA VAL A 58 3.38 -1.71 -15.61
C VAL A 58 3.67 -2.36 -16.96
N MET A 59 4.36 -1.66 -17.84
CA MET A 59 4.59 -2.06 -19.22
C MET A 59 5.93 -2.79 -19.38
N LEU A 60 6.08 -3.96 -18.74
CA LEU A 60 7.27 -4.79 -18.88
C LEU A 60 7.10 -5.85 -19.97
N PRO A 61 8.18 -6.24 -20.67
CA PRO A 61 8.14 -7.39 -21.56
C PRO A 61 8.03 -8.71 -20.78
N GLY A 62 7.41 -9.72 -21.39
CA GLY A 62 7.19 -11.02 -20.75
C GLY A 62 6.13 -10.92 -19.64
N LEU A 63 6.54 -11.07 -18.40
CA LEU A 63 5.68 -10.87 -17.24
C LEU A 63 5.47 -9.37 -16.99
N ASP A 64 4.27 -8.86 -17.24
CA ASP A 64 3.95 -7.44 -17.00
C ASP A 64 3.97 -7.07 -15.51
N GLY A 65 4.09 -5.76 -15.21
CA GLY A 65 4.26 -5.29 -13.84
C GLY A 65 3.04 -5.53 -12.94
N VAL A 66 1.83 -5.60 -13.50
CA VAL A 66 0.61 -5.92 -12.76
C VAL A 66 0.61 -7.40 -12.36
N SER A 67 1.02 -8.28 -13.27
CA SER A 67 1.17 -9.71 -13.02
C SER A 67 2.31 -9.99 -12.03
N LEU A 68 3.42 -9.26 -12.14
CA LEU A 68 4.53 -9.31 -11.18
C LEU A 68 4.07 -8.84 -9.78
N CYS A 69 3.30 -7.77 -9.70
CA CYS A 69 2.70 -7.30 -8.44
C CYS A 69 1.83 -8.40 -7.79
N ARG A 70 0.97 -9.07 -8.56
CA ARG A 70 0.17 -10.19 -8.07
C ARG A 70 1.03 -11.35 -7.56
N ALA A 71 2.11 -11.70 -8.29
CA ALA A 71 3.03 -12.76 -7.89
C ALA A 71 3.72 -12.43 -6.56
N ILE A 72 4.23 -11.21 -6.40
CA ILE A 72 4.82 -10.74 -5.13
C ILE A 72 3.77 -10.77 -4.01
N ARG A 73 2.56 -10.31 -4.29
CA ARG A 73 1.48 -10.22 -3.30
C ARG A 73 0.98 -11.57 -2.81
N ALA A 74 1.10 -12.62 -3.63
CA ALA A 74 0.77 -13.98 -3.22
C ALA A 74 1.73 -14.53 -2.14
N GLU A 75 2.94 -14.00 -2.04
CA GLU A 75 3.99 -14.49 -1.15
C GLU A 75 4.41 -13.47 -0.08
N SER A 76 4.07 -12.16 -0.24
CA SER A 76 4.54 -11.09 0.64
C SER A 76 3.58 -9.90 0.73
N GLN A 77 3.67 -9.18 1.86
CA GLN A 77 2.93 -7.93 2.09
C GLN A 77 3.83 -6.68 1.99
N ILE A 78 5.04 -6.77 1.45
CA ILE A 78 5.87 -5.57 1.25
C ILE A 78 5.14 -4.52 0.42
N PRO A 79 5.39 -3.21 0.63
CA PRO A 79 4.81 -2.18 -0.22
C PRO A 79 5.22 -2.36 -1.69
N VAL A 80 4.24 -2.22 -2.59
CA VAL A 80 4.45 -2.24 -4.04
C VAL A 80 3.93 -0.95 -4.64
N VAL A 81 4.78 -0.24 -5.37
CA VAL A 81 4.43 0.97 -6.12
C VAL A 81 4.52 0.65 -7.61
N LEU A 82 3.45 0.88 -8.35
CA LEU A 82 3.44 0.74 -9.80
C LEU A 82 3.76 2.07 -10.48
N MET A 83 4.46 2.00 -11.61
CA MET A 83 4.70 3.14 -12.50
C MET A 83 4.13 2.85 -13.88
N SER A 84 3.53 3.83 -14.54
CA SER A 84 3.09 3.68 -15.92
C SER A 84 2.99 5.01 -16.65
N ALA A 85 3.20 4.97 -17.98
CA ALA A 85 2.86 6.07 -18.88
C ALA A 85 1.33 6.20 -19.06
N ARG A 86 0.55 5.19 -18.67
CA ARG A 86 -0.90 5.21 -18.75
C ARG A 86 -1.48 5.93 -17.54
N SER A 87 -2.13 7.05 -17.81
CA SER A 87 -2.88 7.84 -16.83
C SER A 87 -4.38 7.54 -16.87
N ASP A 88 -4.81 6.55 -17.67
CA ASP A 88 -6.22 6.18 -17.74
C ASP A 88 -6.70 5.70 -16.37
N PRO A 89 -7.82 6.21 -15.88
CA PRO A 89 -8.43 5.78 -14.63
C PRO A 89 -8.57 4.26 -14.46
N ILE A 90 -8.87 3.55 -15.56
CA ILE A 90 -9.06 2.11 -15.54
C ILE A 90 -7.74 1.38 -15.28
N ASP A 91 -6.64 1.79 -15.94
CA ASP A 91 -5.32 1.18 -15.75
C ASP A 91 -4.81 1.39 -14.32
N VAL A 92 -5.05 2.58 -13.74
CA VAL A 92 -4.73 2.86 -12.33
C VAL A 92 -5.48 1.93 -11.38
N VAL A 93 -6.80 1.80 -11.57
CA VAL A 93 -7.64 0.92 -10.72
C VAL A 93 -7.19 -0.54 -10.86
N MET A 94 -6.95 -1.03 -12.08
CA MET A 94 -6.47 -2.40 -12.30
C MET A 94 -5.14 -2.69 -11.60
N GLY A 95 -4.19 -1.75 -11.63
CA GLY A 95 -2.92 -1.87 -10.93
C GLY A 95 -3.11 -1.94 -9.40
N LEU A 96 -3.97 -1.08 -8.87
CA LEU A 96 -4.29 -1.08 -7.45
C LEU A 96 -5.03 -2.34 -7.03
N GLU A 97 -6.01 -2.81 -7.80
CA GLU A 97 -6.73 -4.08 -7.55
C GLU A 97 -5.81 -5.31 -7.59
N ALA A 98 -4.72 -5.25 -8.36
CA ALA A 98 -3.69 -6.29 -8.37
C ALA A 98 -2.88 -6.38 -7.06
N GLY A 99 -3.05 -5.42 -6.16
CA GLY A 99 -2.38 -5.42 -4.86
C GLY A 99 -1.37 -4.31 -4.65
N ALA A 100 -1.19 -3.37 -5.60
CA ALA A 100 -0.31 -2.23 -5.40
C ALA A 100 -0.80 -1.31 -4.27
N ASP A 101 0.12 -0.69 -3.55
CA ASP A 101 -0.14 0.26 -2.47
C ASP A 101 -0.20 1.70 -2.97
N ASP A 102 0.41 1.94 -4.13
CA ASP A 102 0.49 3.24 -4.77
C ASP A 102 0.72 3.12 -6.27
N TYR A 103 0.46 4.22 -7.00
CA TYR A 103 0.61 4.30 -8.44
C TYR A 103 1.22 5.64 -8.83
N VAL A 104 2.23 5.63 -9.70
CA VAL A 104 2.93 6.82 -10.19
C VAL A 104 2.83 6.90 -11.70
N THR A 105 2.33 8.03 -12.22
CA THR A 105 2.28 8.27 -13.68
C THR A 105 3.61 8.80 -14.19
N LYS A 106 4.07 8.30 -15.33
CA LYS A 106 5.20 8.83 -16.09
C LYS A 106 4.70 9.98 -17.03
N PRO A 107 5.45 11.08 -17.18
CA PRO A 107 6.72 11.39 -16.52
C PRO A 107 6.53 11.81 -15.07
N PHE A 108 7.49 11.49 -14.22
CA PHE A 108 7.49 11.83 -12.80
C PHE A 108 8.74 12.65 -12.42
N GLU A 109 8.57 13.50 -11.43
CA GLU A 109 9.70 14.17 -10.77
C GLU A 109 10.42 13.17 -9.85
N PRO A 110 11.75 12.94 -10.00
CA PRO A 110 12.48 11.97 -9.17
C PRO A 110 12.35 12.22 -7.66
N ALA A 111 12.29 13.49 -7.24
CA ALA A 111 12.10 13.86 -5.84
C ALA A 111 10.73 13.44 -5.30
N VAL A 112 9.67 13.57 -6.13
CA VAL A 112 8.31 13.15 -5.80
C VAL A 112 8.24 11.63 -5.69
N LEU A 113 8.86 10.90 -6.63
CA LEU A 113 8.95 9.43 -6.57
C LEU A 113 9.64 8.98 -5.28
N ALA A 114 10.82 9.53 -4.95
CA ALA A 114 11.53 9.18 -3.73
C ALA A 114 10.71 9.48 -2.46
N ALA A 115 9.95 10.58 -2.44
CA ALA A 115 9.07 10.91 -1.32
C ALA A 115 7.93 9.90 -1.16
N ARG A 116 7.33 9.42 -2.26
CA ARG A 116 6.29 8.38 -2.27
C ARG A 116 6.81 7.03 -1.78
N LEU A 117 7.99 6.62 -2.23
CA LEU A 117 8.64 5.40 -1.77
C LEU A 117 8.94 5.43 -0.27
N ARG A 118 9.43 6.57 0.25
CA ARG A 118 9.60 6.75 1.70
C ARG A 118 8.28 6.72 2.46
N ALA A 119 7.21 7.31 1.89
CA ALA A 119 5.88 7.24 2.50
C ALA A 119 5.35 5.80 2.54
N ALA A 120 5.59 5.00 1.49
CA ALA A 120 5.24 3.58 1.46
C ALA A 120 5.97 2.80 2.56
N LEU A 121 7.28 3.03 2.76
CA LEU A 121 8.06 2.43 3.85
C LEU A 121 7.57 2.88 5.24
N ARG A 122 7.22 4.16 5.43
CA ARG A 122 6.67 4.61 6.71
C ARG A 122 5.33 3.94 7.03
N ARG A 123 4.51 3.64 6.03
CA ARG A 123 3.27 2.86 6.23
C ARG A 123 3.55 1.44 6.70
N ALA A 124 4.68 0.86 6.28
CA ALA A 124 5.11 -0.47 6.70
C ALA A 124 5.74 -0.49 8.12
N ALA A 125 6.08 0.66 8.68
CA ALA A 125 6.54 0.75 10.07
C ALA A 125 5.35 0.83 11.04
N PRO A 126 5.47 0.34 12.28
CA PRO A 126 4.42 0.47 13.29
C PRO A 126 3.95 1.91 13.47
N PRO A 127 2.65 2.16 13.70
CA PRO A 127 2.15 3.49 14.01
C PRO A 127 2.72 3.97 15.35
N GLU A 128 3.23 5.20 15.37
CA GLU A 128 3.62 5.87 16.60
C GLU A 128 2.38 6.49 17.25
N GLY A 129 2.17 6.32 18.56
CA GLY A 129 1.08 6.98 19.30
C GLY A 129 0.83 6.36 20.66
N ASP A 130 0.26 7.16 21.57
CA ASP A 130 -0.10 6.79 22.94
C ASP A 130 -1.54 6.20 22.97
N ARG A 131 -1.76 5.12 22.20
CA ARG A 131 -3.05 4.42 22.09
C ARG A 131 -2.96 3.02 22.69
N PRO A 132 -4.09 2.41 23.06
CA PRO A 132 -4.07 1.02 23.54
C PRO A 132 -3.32 0.11 22.56
N ALA A 133 -2.43 -0.73 23.11
CA ALA A 133 -1.67 -1.70 22.31
C ALA A 133 -2.62 -2.62 21.55
N VAL A 134 -3.73 -3.02 22.19
CA VAL A 134 -4.76 -3.89 21.60
C VAL A 134 -6.11 -3.22 21.74
N GLU A 135 -6.86 -3.14 20.64
CA GLU A 135 -8.21 -2.59 20.59
C GLU A 135 -9.17 -3.56 19.90
N GLN A 136 -10.35 -3.75 20.49
CA GLN A 136 -11.42 -4.56 19.91
C GLN A 136 -12.51 -3.69 19.29
N ILE A 137 -12.85 -3.98 18.04
CA ILE A 137 -13.88 -3.27 17.27
C ILE A 137 -14.82 -4.32 16.64
N GLY A 138 -15.88 -4.66 17.37
CA GLY A 138 -16.74 -5.79 16.98
C GLY A 138 -15.94 -7.09 16.87
N PRO A 139 -15.97 -7.78 15.71
CA PRO A 139 -15.25 -9.02 15.51
C PRO A 139 -13.73 -8.82 15.32
N LEU A 140 -13.28 -7.57 15.13
CA LEU A 140 -11.87 -7.26 14.88
C LEU A 140 -11.12 -7.02 16.19
N THR A 141 -9.93 -7.60 16.31
CA THR A 141 -8.92 -7.22 17.29
C THR A 141 -7.74 -6.63 16.55
N VAL A 142 -7.38 -5.39 16.87
CA VAL A 142 -6.23 -4.68 16.27
C VAL A 142 -5.12 -4.62 17.32
N ASP A 143 -4.04 -5.36 17.10
CA ASP A 143 -2.81 -5.28 17.88
C ASP A 143 -1.85 -4.30 17.20
N ARG A 144 -1.63 -3.16 17.86
CA ARG A 144 -0.80 -2.07 17.33
C ARG A 144 0.69 -2.32 17.56
N GLU A 145 1.05 -3.04 18.63
CA GLU A 145 2.44 -3.41 18.95
C GLU A 145 2.89 -4.59 18.09
N GLY A 146 2.03 -5.62 17.98
CA GLY A 146 2.26 -6.77 17.12
C GLY A 146 2.09 -6.48 15.64
N TYR A 147 1.50 -5.33 15.27
CA TYR A 147 1.15 -4.99 13.87
C TYR A 147 0.23 -6.04 13.22
N GLU A 148 -0.65 -6.60 14.03
CA GLU A 148 -1.53 -7.68 13.63
C GLU A 148 -3.00 -7.29 13.75
N VAL A 149 -3.81 -7.88 12.89
CA VAL A 149 -5.27 -7.79 12.95
C VAL A 149 -5.83 -9.20 12.91
N THR A 150 -6.71 -9.50 13.85
CA THR A 150 -7.49 -10.74 13.80
C THR A 150 -8.97 -10.42 13.65
N ARG A 151 -9.71 -11.35 13.02
CA ARG A 151 -11.15 -11.35 12.98
C ARG A 151 -11.64 -12.66 13.57
N ASP A 152 -12.48 -12.58 14.62
CA ASP A 152 -12.99 -13.76 15.34
C ASP A 152 -11.84 -14.71 15.79
N GLY A 153 -10.63 -14.14 16.07
CA GLY A 153 -9.44 -14.86 16.45
C GLY A 153 -8.57 -15.39 15.30
N GLU A 154 -9.01 -15.25 14.04
CA GLU A 154 -8.23 -15.65 12.88
C GLU A 154 -7.43 -14.45 12.31
N LEU A 155 -6.15 -14.69 11.98
CA LEU A 155 -5.25 -13.66 11.46
C LEU A 155 -5.72 -13.15 10.09
N VAL A 156 -5.84 -11.82 9.94
CA VAL A 156 -6.16 -11.15 8.70
C VAL A 156 -4.90 -10.57 8.05
N ALA A 157 -4.49 -11.12 6.92
CA ALA A 157 -3.30 -10.68 6.19
C ALA A 157 -3.56 -9.34 5.47
N LEU A 158 -3.27 -8.22 6.15
CA LEU A 158 -3.37 -6.87 5.59
C LEU A 158 -2.03 -6.43 5.00
N THR A 159 -2.08 -5.66 3.89
CA THR A 159 -0.91 -4.90 3.46
C THR A 159 -0.66 -3.74 4.42
N PRO A 160 0.56 -3.16 4.46
CA PRO A 160 0.83 -1.99 5.29
C PRO A 160 -0.14 -0.83 5.08
N THR A 161 -0.55 -0.59 3.83
CA THR A 161 -1.52 0.48 3.52
C THR A 161 -2.92 0.15 4.02
N GLU A 162 -3.38 -1.09 3.88
CA GLU A 162 -4.66 -1.54 4.41
C GLU A 162 -4.70 -1.49 5.94
N TYR A 163 -3.60 -1.92 6.58
CA TYR A 163 -3.45 -1.81 8.03
C TYR A 163 -3.52 -0.36 8.50
N ARG A 164 -2.76 0.56 7.87
CA ARG A 164 -2.80 1.99 8.21
C ARG A 164 -4.18 2.59 8.00
N LEU A 165 -4.88 2.20 6.95
CA LEU A 165 -6.24 2.64 6.68
C LEU A 165 -7.21 2.16 7.78
N LEU A 166 -7.10 0.91 8.21
CA LEU A 166 -7.89 0.36 9.32
C LEU A 166 -7.59 1.08 10.64
N VAL A 167 -6.31 1.34 10.94
CA VAL A 167 -5.90 2.09 12.13
C VAL A 167 -6.46 3.51 12.11
N GLU A 168 -6.41 4.20 10.96
CA GLU A 168 -6.99 5.54 10.84
C GLU A 168 -8.50 5.54 11.10
N PHE A 169 -9.20 4.52 10.63
CA PHE A 169 -10.62 4.33 10.95
C PHE A 169 -10.85 3.98 12.42
N ALA A 170 -10.02 3.13 13.02
CA ALA A 170 -10.10 2.76 14.42
C ALA A 170 -9.90 3.98 15.34
N ASP A 171 -8.99 4.86 14.96
CA ASP A 171 -8.74 6.11 15.66
C ASP A 171 -9.92 7.09 15.62
N ASN A 172 -10.84 6.89 14.67
CA ASN A 172 -11.98 7.77 14.42
C ASN A 172 -13.31 6.99 14.34
N VAL A 173 -13.48 5.94 15.16
CA VAL A 173 -14.71 5.13 15.18
C VAL A 173 -15.96 6.00 15.31
N GLY A 174 -16.95 5.78 14.45
CA GLY A 174 -18.21 6.53 14.41
C GLY A 174 -18.13 7.86 13.66
N MET A 175 -16.92 8.34 13.32
CA MET A 175 -16.75 9.58 12.55
C MET A 175 -16.65 9.28 11.05
N ALA A 176 -17.32 10.09 10.23
CA ALA A 176 -17.17 10.04 8.78
C ALA A 176 -15.89 10.78 8.39
N LEU A 177 -14.97 10.08 7.72
CA LEU A 177 -13.75 10.65 7.15
C LEU A 177 -13.93 10.81 5.65
N ASP A 178 -13.67 12.01 5.14
CA ASP A 178 -13.69 12.25 3.70
C ASP A 178 -12.44 11.66 3.01
N ARG A 179 -12.55 11.48 1.68
CA ARG A 179 -11.50 10.84 0.90
C ARG A 179 -10.19 11.62 0.89
N ALA A 180 -10.25 12.95 0.91
CA ALA A 180 -9.05 13.77 0.91
C ALA A 180 -8.32 13.66 2.26
N THR A 181 -9.06 13.67 3.36
CA THR A 181 -8.54 13.44 4.72
C THR A 181 -7.89 12.06 4.83
N LEU A 182 -8.56 11.00 4.34
CA LEU A 182 -7.99 9.65 4.34
C LEU A 182 -6.72 9.57 3.49
N LEU A 183 -6.74 10.18 2.30
CA LEU A 183 -5.58 10.22 1.42
C LEU A 183 -4.39 10.93 2.09
N GLU A 184 -4.64 12.07 2.73
CA GLU A 184 -3.61 12.84 3.43
C GLU A 184 -3.03 12.06 4.62
N ARG A 185 -3.89 11.50 5.48
CA ARG A 185 -3.45 10.86 6.73
C ARG A 185 -2.80 9.51 6.51
N VAL A 186 -3.27 8.73 5.53
CA VAL A 186 -2.71 7.40 5.23
C VAL A 186 -1.52 7.52 4.29
N TRP A 187 -1.59 8.31 3.20
CA TRP A 187 -0.50 8.41 2.21
C TRP A 187 0.51 9.53 2.49
N GLY A 188 0.14 10.56 3.25
CA GLY A 188 1.03 11.63 3.72
C GLY A 188 0.83 12.98 3.04
N TYR A 189 1.38 14.03 3.66
CA TYR A 189 1.30 15.41 3.17
C TYR A 189 1.90 15.58 1.76
N GLY A 190 1.32 16.53 1.01
CA GLY A 190 1.77 16.88 -0.32
C GLY A 190 1.31 15.91 -1.42
N TRP A 191 0.38 15.03 -1.09
CA TRP A 191 -0.22 14.13 -2.05
C TRP A 191 -1.22 14.91 -2.93
N ALA A 192 -0.82 15.28 -4.13
CA ALA A 192 -1.73 15.70 -5.20
C ALA A 192 -2.27 14.46 -5.93
N GLY A 193 -2.72 13.47 -5.15
CA GLY A 193 -3.07 12.16 -5.66
C GLY A 193 -4.55 12.01 -5.97
N ASP A 194 -4.83 10.92 -6.63
CA ASP A 194 -6.16 10.51 -7.02
C ASP A 194 -6.89 9.86 -5.83
N THR A 195 -8.01 10.42 -5.43
CA THR A 195 -8.83 9.89 -4.34
C THR A 195 -9.37 8.48 -4.60
N ARG A 196 -9.31 7.99 -5.85
CA ARG A 196 -9.61 6.60 -6.22
C ARG A 196 -8.72 5.58 -5.49
N LEU A 197 -7.49 5.98 -5.11
CA LEU A 197 -6.64 5.17 -4.22
C LEU A 197 -7.38 4.75 -2.95
N VAL A 198 -8.07 5.70 -2.32
CA VAL A 198 -8.84 5.43 -1.10
C VAL A 198 -9.96 4.43 -1.37
N ASP A 199 -10.71 4.63 -2.46
CA ASP A 199 -11.85 3.77 -2.79
C ASP A 199 -11.42 2.32 -3.03
N VAL A 200 -10.34 2.10 -3.80
CA VAL A 200 -9.80 0.75 -4.05
C VAL A 200 -9.29 0.10 -2.78
N HIS A 201 -8.53 0.83 -1.95
CA HIS A 201 -8.01 0.27 -0.70
C HIS A 201 -9.12 -0.01 0.33
N VAL A 202 -10.18 0.81 0.38
CA VAL A 202 -11.36 0.50 1.19
C VAL A 202 -12.05 -0.78 0.70
N GLN A 203 -12.20 -0.97 -0.61
CA GLN A 203 -12.77 -2.22 -1.14
C GLN A 203 -11.91 -3.45 -0.81
N ARG A 204 -10.58 -3.34 -0.95
CA ARG A 204 -9.65 -4.41 -0.59
C ARG A 204 -9.68 -4.71 0.91
N LEU A 205 -9.72 -3.67 1.75
CA LEU A 205 -9.86 -3.83 3.19
C LEU A 205 -11.17 -4.56 3.52
N ARG A 206 -12.31 -4.13 2.96
CA ARG A 206 -13.60 -4.79 3.13
C ARG A 206 -13.55 -6.26 2.74
N ALA A 207 -12.93 -6.60 1.60
CA ALA A 207 -12.80 -7.98 1.15
C ALA A 207 -12.10 -8.89 2.17
N LYS A 208 -11.33 -8.32 3.10
CA LYS A 208 -10.58 -9.05 4.13
C LYS A 208 -11.25 -9.02 5.50
N ILE A 209 -11.96 -7.94 5.84
CA ILE A 209 -12.51 -7.75 7.18
C ILE A 209 -14.04 -7.88 7.28
N GLU A 210 -14.78 -7.79 6.18
CA GLU A 210 -16.25 -7.94 6.19
C GLU A 210 -16.67 -9.39 5.93
N VAL A 211 -17.87 -9.78 6.39
CA VAL A 211 -18.50 -11.06 6.01
C VAL A 211 -18.96 -10.99 4.56
N ASP A 212 -19.64 -9.89 4.23
CA ASP A 212 -20.09 -9.58 2.87
C ASP A 212 -19.56 -8.19 2.48
N PRO A 213 -18.51 -8.13 1.64
CA PRO A 213 -17.96 -6.85 1.18
C PRO A 213 -18.95 -5.98 0.39
N ALA A 214 -20.02 -6.58 -0.18
CA ALA A 214 -21.06 -5.85 -0.91
C ALA A 214 -22.06 -5.17 0.03
N SER A 215 -22.23 -5.71 1.25
CA SER A 215 -23.07 -5.18 2.32
C SER A 215 -22.25 -4.92 3.59
N PRO A 216 -21.30 -3.97 3.57
CA PRO A 216 -20.32 -3.79 4.63
C PRO A 216 -20.97 -3.27 5.92
N GLU A 217 -20.71 -3.97 7.02
CA GLU A 217 -21.21 -3.62 8.37
C GLU A 217 -20.21 -2.80 9.17
N LEU A 218 -18.90 -3.03 8.97
CA LEU A 218 -17.81 -2.37 9.69
C LEU A 218 -17.43 -1.04 9.02
N VAL A 219 -16.95 -1.09 7.79
CA VAL A 219 -16.53 0.11 7.06
C VAL A 219 -17.64 0.54 6.11
N GLN A 220 -18.49 1.45 6.58
CA GLN A 220 -19.67 1.92 5.84
C GLN A 220 -19.33 3.10 4.93
N THR A 221 -20.04 3.20 3.78
CA THR A 221 -19.97 4.36 2.89
C THR A 221 -20.94 5.45 3.38
N VAL A 222 -20.41 6.65 3.61
CA VAL A 222 -21.20 7.85 3.86
C VAL A 222 -21.34 8.61 2.55
N ARG A 223 -22.52 8.52 1.91
CA ARG A 223 -22.77 9.10 0.58
C ARG A 223 -22.43 10.60 0.55
N GLY A 224 -21.68 11.03 -0.46
CA GLY A 224 -21.26 12.42 -0.64
C GLY A 224 -20.14 12.89 0.30
N VAL A 225 -19.69 12.06 1.25
CA VAL A 225 -18.61 12.39 2.19
C VAL A 225 -17.42 11.46 2.00
N GLY A 226 -17.54 10.20 2.39
CA GLY A 226 -16.42 9.25 2.41
C GLY A 226 -16.80 7.95 3.09
N TYR A 227 -16.07 7.59 4.14
CA TYR A 227 -16.20 6.32 4.83
C TYR A 227 -16.21 6.49 6.35
N LYS A 228 -16.79 5.52 7.04
CA LYS A 228 -16.89 5.50 8.49
C LYS A 228 -16.76 4.07 9.00
N LEU A 229 -15.92 3.84 10.00
CA LEU A 229 -15.90 2.60 10.76
C LEU A 229 -16.97 2.69 11.87
N VAL A 230 -17.79 1.66 11.97
CA VAL A 230 -18.79 1.54 13.04
C VAL A 230 -18.50 0.30 13.88
N ARG A 231 -18.80 0.38 15.16
CA ARG A 231 -18.87 -0.84 15.98
C ARG A 231 -20.25 -1.46 15.72
N PRO A 232 -20.30 -2.71 15.26
CA PRO A 232 -21.58 -3.42 15.21
C PRO A 232 -22.23 -3.36 16.59
N SER A 233 -23.52 -3.07 16.64
CA SER A 233 -24.25 -3.16 17.91
C SER A 233 -24.20 -4.63 18.35
N GLU A 234 -23.77 -4.86 19.59
CA GLU A 234 -24.01 -6.11 20.30
C GLU A 234 -25.51 -6.17 20.64
N ASP A 235 -26.37 -6.35 19.63
CA ASP A 235 -27.76 -6.67 19.89
C ASP A 235 -27.94 -8.17 19.70
N PRO A 236 -28.45 -8.84 20.74
CA PRO A 236 -28.65 -10.28 20.74
C PRO A 236 -29.75 -10.75 19.80
#